data_4d959ec377e84abe8b5ff19477a6defc
#
_entry.id   4d959ec377e84abe8b5ff19477a6defc
#
_cell.length_a   1.000
_cell.length_b   1.000
_cell.length_c   1.000
_cell.angle_alpha   90.00
_cell.angle_beta   90.00
_cell.angle_gamma   90.00
#
_symmetry.space_group_name_H-M   'P 1'
#
loop_
_entity.id
_entity.type
_entity.pdbx_description
1 polymer ?
#
loop_
_entity_poly.entity_id
_entity_poly.type
_entity_poly.pdbx_seq_one_letter_code
_entity_poly.pdbx_strand_id
1 'polypeptide(L)'
;IIAGVNTKRDTIAAKRHIGFLPQKPPLYHDLTVEEYLTHAADLRWVAPREMKKAVEEAMERCAITHFRRRLLKNLSGGYQQRVGIAQAIVHKPDLVVFDEPTNGLDPNQIVEIRHLIKSIAEERTVILSTHILPEVQATCDHILMMDHGKMVFSGTVDEFDNYIVPNTIYVHFANAPSVEVLGQVEGVTGVEDLGGQQFRVRFTDAQEVTERLVDQSTEHHWRMQEIRQEKNSLDTIFAKLTEKGKGN
;
A
#
# COMPACT_ATOMS: atom_id res chain seq x y z
N ILE A 1 11.51 -20.14 7.87
CA ILE A 1 12.73 -20.42 7.07
C ILE A 1 12.87 -19.30 6.06
N ILE A 2 14.07 -18.71 5.92
CA ILE A 2 14.38 -17.65 4.96
C ILE A 2 15.62 -18.11 4.18
N ALA A 3 15.52 -18.13 2.85
CA ALA A 3 16.58 -18.63 1.96
C ALA A 3 17.19 -19.98 2.43
N GLY A 4 16.34 -20.91 2.89
CA GLY A 4 16.76 -22.21 3.42
C GLY A 4 17.26 -22.21 4.87
N VAL A 5 17.46 -21.04 5.48
CA VAL A 5 17.96 -20.89 6.86
C VAL A 5 16.79 -20.85 7.86
N ASN A 6 16.87 -21.70 8.90
CA ASN A 6 15.90 -21.70 9.98
C ASN A 6 16.16 -20.54 10.95
N THR A 7 15.25 -19.58 10.98
CA THR A 7 15.37 -18.32 11.78
C THR A 7 15.47 -18.54 13.29
N LYS A 8 14.96 -19.68 13.81
CA LYS A 8 15.06 -20.02 15.24
C LYS A 8 16.38 -20.71 15.58
N ARG A 9 17.00 -21.42 14.62
CA ARG A 9 18.27 -22.14 14.84
C ARG A 9 19.49 -21.27 14.61
N ASP A 10 19.46 -20.47 13.53
CA ASP A 10 20.54 -19.55 13.18
C ASP A 10 19.97 -18.19 12.77
N THR A 11 19.73 -17.37 13.78
CA THR A 11 19.18 -16.01 13.59
C THR A 11 20.16 -15.10 12.86
N ILE A 12 21.47 -15.30 13.07
CA ILE A 12 22.51 -14.45 12.45
C ILE A 12 22.58 -14.76 10.96
N ALA A 13 22.68 -16.03 10.59
CA ALA A 13 22.68 -16.41 9.19
C ALA A 13 21.39 -15.97 8.48
N ALA A 14 20.22 -16.16 9.11
CA ALA A 14 18.94 -15.71 8.54
C ALA A 14 18.92 -14.17 8.29
N LYS A 15 19.45 -13.38 9.21
CA LYS A 15 19.51 -11.91 9.07
C LYS A 15 20.38 -11.43 7.92
N ARG A 16 21.33 -12.23 7.44
CA ARG A 16 22.14 -11.92 6.25
C ARG A 16 21.30 -11.88 4.97
N HIS A 17 20.23 -12.68 4.95
CA HIS A 17 19.29 -12.77 3.83
C HIS A 17 18.15 -11.74 3.91
N ILE A 18 18.13 -10.88 4.95
CA ILE A 18 17.04 -9.93 5.18
C ILE A 18 17.58 -8.50 5.10
N GLY A 19 16.97 -7.70 4.22
CA GLY A 19 17.02 -6.25 4.29
C GLY A 19 15.82 -5.74 5.09
N PHE A 20 16.02 -4.73 5.93
CA PHE A 20 14.93 -4.17 6.74
C PHE A 20 15.00 -2.65 6.77
N LEU A 21 13.88 -2.02 6.46
CA LEU A 21 13.63 -0.61 6.65
C LEU A 21 12.50 -0.44 7.67
N PRO A 22 12.77 0.01 8.89
CA PRO A 22 11.71 0.38 9.84
C PRO A 22 11.05 1.69 9.42
N GLN A 23 9.86 1.96 9.95
CA GLN A 23 9.08 3.17 9.70
C GLN A 23 9.90 4.48 9.85
N LYS A 24 10.82 4.52 10.82
CA LYS A 24 11.81 5.59 10.96
C LYS A 24 13.19 5.03 10.68
N PRO A 25 13.81 5.39 9.54
CA PRO A 25 15.16 4.92 9.22
C PRO A 25 16.17 5.27 10.34
N PRO A 26 17.01 4.31 10.78
CA PRO A 26 17.98 4.54 11.84
C PRO A 26 19.23 5.26 11.31
N LEU A 27 19.06 6.51 10.87
CA LEU A 27 20.13 7.27 10.21
C LEU A 27 21.09 7.90 11.21
N TYR A 28 22.39 7.80 10.93
CA TYR A 28 23.44 8.53 11.64
C TYR A 28 23.62 9.90 10.96
N HIS A 29 22.93 10.90 11.47
CA HIS A 29 22.77 12.22 10.85
C HIS A 29 24.07 12.99 10.56
N ASP A 30 25.15 12.69 11.25
CA ASP A 30 26.47 13.31 11.09
C ASP A 30 27.38 12.60 10.08
N LEU A 31 26.91 11.49 9.48
CA LEU A 31 27.57 10.83 8.38
C LEU A 31 27.05 11.36 7.04
N THR A 32 27.92 11.27 6.02
CA THR A 32 27.50 11.41 4.62
C THR A 32 26.75 10.17 4.14
N VAL A 33 26.05 10.27 3.02
CA VAL A 33 25.36 9.13 2.40
C VAL A 33 26.30 7.96 2.18
N GLU A 34 27.48 8.21 1.60
CA GLU A 34 28.47 7.17 1.30
C GLU A 34 29.03 6.52 2.57
N GLU A 35 29.39 7.31 3.58
CA GLU A 35 29.89 6.79 4.85
C GLU A 35 28.85 5.92 5.56
N TYR A 36 27.61 6.38 5.60
CA TYR A 36 26.51 5.62 6.20
C TYR A 36 26.24 4.30 5.49
N LEU A 37 26.16 4.30 4.14
CA LEU A 37 25.94 3.08 3.36
C LEU A 37 27.12 2.12 3.45
N THR A 38 28.36 2.64 3.51
CA THR A 38 29.57 1.83 3.72
C THR A 38 29.50 1.15 5.09
N HIS A 39 29.16 1.90 6.14
CA HIS A 39 28.96 1.35 7.48
C HIS A 39 27.85 0.29 7.53
N ALA A 40 26.71 0.55 6.87
CA ALA A 40 25.63 -0.40 6.77
C ALA A 40 26.04 -1.70 6.05
N ALA A 41 26.80 -1.59 4.98
CA ALA A 41 27.32 -2.73 4.23
C ALA A 41 28.32 -3.56 5.05
N ASP A 42 29.18 -2.90 5.81
CA ASP A 42 30.13 -3.55 6.70
C ASP A 42 29.42 -4.36 7.79
N LEU A 43 28.42 -3.78 8.44
CA LEU A 43 27.57 -4.46 9.44
C LEU A 43 26.83 -5.69 8.86
N ARG A 44 26.66 -5.76 7.54
CA ARG A 44 26.04 -6.86 6.81
C ARG A 44 27.04 -7.82 6.18
N TRP A 45 28.33 -7.70 6.55
CA TRP A 45 29.44 -8.52 6.10
C TRP A 45 29.64 -8.54 4.57
N VAL A 46 29.40 -7.43 3.90
CA VAL A 46 29.80 -7.26 2.52
C VAL A 46 31.33 -7.31 2.45
N ALA A 47 31.87 -8.16 1.57
CA ALA A 47 33.32 -8.32 1.48
C ALA A 47 34.00 -7.00 1.12
N PRO A 48 35.15 -6.66 1.72
CA PRO A 48 35.85 -5.39 1.48
C PRO A 48 36.10 -5.08 -0.01
N ARG A 49 36.41 -6.09 -0.81
CA ARG A 49 36.61 -5.98 -2.25
C ARG A 49 35.33 -5.60 -3.02
N GLU A 50 34.16 -5.88 -2.46
CA GLU A 50 32.85 -5.65 -3.08
C GLU A 50 32.17 -4.39 -2.53
N MET A 51 32.67 -3.85 -1.41
CA MET A 51 32.08 -2.77 -0.64
C MET A 51 31.74 -1.56 -1.51
N LYS A 52 32.75 -1.04 -2.21
CA LYS A 52 32.59 0.16 -3.06
C LYS A 52 31.52 -0.05 -4.12
N LYS A 53 31.52 -1.22 -4.79
CA LYS A 53 30.56 -1.56 -5.82
C LYS A 53 29.15 -1.69 -5.26
N ALA A 54 28.98 -2.37 -4.11
CA ALA A 54 27.69 -2.55 -3.48
C ALA A 54 27.07 -1.21 -3.05
N VAL A 55 27.86 -0.31 -2.47
CA VAL A 55 27.43 1.03 -2.08
C VAL A 55 27.03 1.87 -3.30
N GLU A 56 27.80 1.81 -4.37
CA GLU A 56 27.52 2.54 -5.60
C GLU A 56 26.23 2.07 -6.26
N GLU A 57 26.05 0.76 -6.44
CA GLU A 57 24.82 0.17 -6.97
C GLU A 57 23.59 0.52 -6.13
N ALA A 58 23.70 0.51 -4.78
CA ALA A 58 22.60 0.88 -3.90
C ALA A 58 22.24 2.37 -4.03
N MET A 59 23.23 3.25 -4.15
CA MET A 59 23.00 4.68 -4.38
C MET A 59 22.35 4.96 -5.73
N GLU A 60 22.80 4.29 -6.79
CA GLU A 60 22.24 4.43 -8.14
C GLU A 60 20.78 3.97 -8.16
N ARG A 61 20.51 2.78 -7.61
CA ARG A 61 19.17 2.20 -7.58
C ARG A 61 18.17 3.08 -6.83
N CYS A 62 18.61 3.74 -5.76
CA CYS A 62 17.78 4.65 -4.98
C CYS A 62 17.80 6.11 -5.47
N ALA A 63 18.49 6.40 -6.59
CA ALA A 63 18.64 7.73 -7.18
C ALA A 63 19.19 8.78 -6.20
N ILE A 64 20.22 8.42 -5.40
CA ILE A 64 20.84 9.28 -4.39
C ILE A 64 22.34 9.52 -4.62
N THR A 65 22.89 9.09 -5.76
CA THR A 65 24.32 9.20 -6.07
C THR A 65 24.83 10.65 -6.05
N HIS A 66 23.99 11.61 -6.46
CA HIS A 66 24.31 13.03 -6.46
C HIS A 66 24.42 13.64 -5.04
N PHE A 67 23.95 12.92 -4.02
CA PHE A 67 24.07 13.29 -2.61
C PHE A 67 25.20 12.53 -1.88
N ARG A 68 26.02 11.76 -2.56
CA ARG A 68 27.09 10.90 -2.01
C ARG A 68 27.83 11.52 -0.82
N ARG A 69 28.27 12.77 -0.95
CA ARG A 69 29.08 13.51 0.06
C ARG A 69 28.25 14.42 0.95
N ARG A 70 26.92 14.39 0.84
CA ARG A 70 26.05 15.24 1.65
C ARG A 70 25.77 14.57 2.98
N LEU A 71 25.80 15.34 4.07
CA LEU A 71 25.42 14.85 5.40
C LEU A 71 23.91 14.49 5.42
N LEU A 72 23.58 13.39 6.09
CA LEU A 72 22.21 12.88 6.16
C LEU A 72 21.23 13.87 6.77
N LYS A 73 21.66 14.66 7.76
CA LYS A 73 20.84 15.73 8.37
C LYS A 73 20.42 16.83 7.39
N ASN A 74 21.12 16.97 6.28
CA ASN A 74 20.88 18.01 5.26
C ASN A 74 20.01 17.49 4.08
N LEU A 75 19.46 16.27 4.20
CA LEU A 75 18.54 15.70 3.23
C LEU A 75 17.09 15.94 3.63
N SER A 76 16.20 16.12 2.65
CA SER A 76 14.76 16.09 2.90
C SER A 76 14.31 14.69 3.36
N GLY A 77 13.12 14.61 3.98
CA GLY A 77 12.56 13.34 4.46
C GLY A 77 12.50 12.26 3.38
N GLY A 78 12.10 12.60 2.16
CA GLY A 78 12.07 11.66 1.03
C GLY A 78 13.44 11.13 0.63
N TYR A 79 14.47 11.97 0.66
CA TYR A 79 15.84 11.48 0.41
C TYR A 79 16.41 10.68 1.58
N GLN A 80 16.06 11.02 2.82
CA GLN A 80 16.41 10.19 3.98
C GLN A 80 15.75 8.79 3.87
N GLN A 81 14.51 8.74 3.40
CA GLN A 81 13.81 7.48 3.16
C GLN A 81 14.50 6.65 2.07
N ARG A 82 14.93 7.27 0.96
CA ARG A 82 15.72 6.60 -0.10
C ARG A 82 17.05 6.06 0.41
N VAL A 83 17.73 6.78 1.30
CA VAL A 83 18.94 6.28 1.98
C VAL A 83 18.59 5.08 2.88
N GLY A 84 17.46 5.13 3.59
CA GLY A 84 16.96 4.00 4.38
C GLY A 84 16.66 2.76 3.53
N ILE A 85 16.08 2.93 2.33
CA ILE A 85 15.88 1.83 1.38
C ILE A 85 17.24 1.32 0.88
N ALA A 86 18.17 2.21 0.52
CA ALA A 86 19.50 1.83 0.05
C ALA A 86 20.26 0.97 1.08
N GLN A 87 20.21 1.34 2.37
CA GLN A 87 20.82 0.53 3.43
C GLN A 87 20.19 -0.86 3.56
N ALA A 88 18.86 -0.98 3.31
CA ALA A 88 18.18 -2.26 3.38
C ALA A 88 18.60 -3.21 2.24
N ILE A 89 19.01 -2.68 1.09
CA ILE A 89 19.35 -3.49 -0.11
C ILE A 89 20.86 -3.59 -0.39
N VAL A 90 21.72 -2.82 0.28
CA VAL A 90 23.16 -2.71 -0.01
C VAL A 90 23.92 -4.04 -0.01
N HIS A 91 23.51 -4.97 0.84
CA HIS A 91 24.09 -6.32 0.96
C HIS A 91 23.41 -7.37 0.08
N LYS A 92 22.54 -6.95 -0.84
CA LYS A 92 21.82 -7.81 -1.80
C LYS A 92 21.04 -8.95 -1.13
N PRO A 93 20.14 -8.67 -0.17
CA PRO A 93 19.38 -9.71 0.53
C PRO A 93 18.39 -10.40 -0.41
N ASP A 94 17.96 -11.63 -0.04
CA ASP A 94 16.92 -12.36 -0.77
C ASP A 94 15.51 -11.86 -0.43
N LEU A 95 15.33 -11.38 0.80
CA LEU A 95 14.08 -10.83 1.33
C LEU A 95 14.28 -9.39 1.80
N VAL A 96 13.43 -8.49 1.38
CA VAL A 96 13.40 -7.11 1.89
C VAL A 96 12.07 -6.85 2.59
N VAL A 97 12.13 -6.27 3.77
CA VAL A 97 10.95 -5.88 4.54
C VAL A 97 10.95 -4.36 4.68
N PHE A 98 9.88 -3.74 4.21
CA PHE A 98 9.64 -2.30 4.33
C PHE A 98 8.44 -2.07 5.25
N ASP A 99 8.67 -1.34 6.34
CA ASP A 99 7.64 -0.97 7.30
C ASP A 99 7.24 0.49 7.09
N GLU A 100 6.02 0.72 6.60
CA GLU A 100 5.45 2.05 6.29
C GLU A 100 6.40 2.95 5.46
N PRO A 101 6.95 2.49 4.31
CA PRO A 101 8.03 3.18 3.61
C PRO A 101 7.64 4.53 3.00
N THR A 102 6.36 4.84 2.90
CA THR A 102 5.82 6.08 2.32
C THR A 102 5.30 7.06 3.37
N ASN A 103 5.38 6.69 4.66
CA ASN A 103 4.85 7.52 5.73
C ASN A 103 5.56 8.89 5.80
N GLY A 104 4.76 9.96 5.84
CA GLY A 104 5.24 11.34 5.93
C GLY A 104 5.85 11.91 4.64
N LEU A 105 5.65 11.25 3.50
CA LEU A 105 6.08 11.71 2.19
C LEU A 105 4.95 12.47 1.47
N ASP A 106 5.33 13.38 0.59
CA ASP A 106 4.38 14.03 -0.32
C ASP A 106 3.92 13.08 -1.46
N PRO A 107 2.79 13.39 -2.14
CA PRO A 107 2.23 12.50 -3.17
C PRO A 107 3.19 12.13 -4.29
N ASN A 108 4.07 13.03 -4.72
CA ASN A 108 5.03 12.75 -5.78
C ASN A 108 6.12 11.78 -5.29
N GLN A 109 6.62 12.00 -4.08
CA GLN A 109 7.60 11.11 -3.46
C GLN A 109 7.02 9.71 -3.21
N ILE A 110 5.73 9.60 -2.84
CA ILE A 110 5.04 8.30 -2.70
C ILE A 110 5.09 7.52 -4.01
N VAL A 111 4.77 8.16 -5.14
CA VAL A 111 4.82 7.52 -6.47
C VAL A 111 6.24 7.04 -6.80
N GLU A 112 7.24 7.85 -6.52
CA GLU A 112 8.64 7.49 -6.78
C GLU A 112 9.12 6.32 -5.91
N ILE A 113 8.74 6.29 -4.63
CA ILE A 113 9.07 5.18 -3.71
C ILE A 113 8.36 3.88 -4.14
N ARG A 114 7.10 3.95 -4.59
CA ARG A 114 6.39 2.79 -5.14
C ARG A 114 7.09 2.21 -6.36
N HIS A 115 7.54 3.05 -7.29
CA HIS A 115 8.32 2.59 -8.45
C HIS A 115 9.64 1.93 -8.02
N LEU A 116 10.33 2.51 -7.03
CA LEU A 116 11.54 1.93 -6.47
C LEU A 116 11.27 0.55 -5.83
N ILE A 117 10.22 0.42 -5.02
CA ILE A 117 9.84 -0.85 -4.40
C ILE A 117 9.53 -1.90 -5.46
N LYS A 118 8.76 -1.56 -6.49
CA LYS A 118 8.46 -2.46 -7.61
C LYS A 118 9.73 -2.93 -8.31
N SER A 119 10.65 -2.03 -8.62
CA SER A 119 11.91 -2.40 -9.26
C SER A 119 12.75 -3.35 -8.39
N ILE A 120 12.71 -3.20 -7.06
CA ILE A 120 13.36 -4.13 -6.14
C ILE A 120 12.67 -5.50 -6.15
N ALA A 121 11.34 -5.52 -6.25
CA ALA A 121 10.54 -6.74 -6.26
C ALA A 121 10.72 -7.60 -7.53
N GLU A 122 11.21 -7.02 -8.63
CA GLU A 122 11.56 -7.78 -9.84
C GLU A 122 12.67 -8.82 -9.61
N GLU A 123 13.56 -8.57 -8.64
CA GLU A 123 14.73 -9.41 -8.37
C GLU A 123 14.67 -10.11 -7.00
N ARG A 124 13.78 -9.68 -6.11
CA ARG A 124 13.79 -10.06 -4.69
C ARG A 124 12.37 -10.23 -4.16
N THR A 125 12.22 -11.04 -3.12
CA THR A 125 10.98 -11.05 -2.36
C THR A 125 10.88 -9.78 -1.51
N VAL A 126 9.75 -9.06 -1.62
CA VAL A 126 9.48 -7.87 -0.83
C VAL A 126 8.25 -8.09 0.04
N ILE A 127 8.37 -7.77 1.33
CA ILE A 127 7.24 -7.65 2.25
C ILE A 127 7.04 -6.17 2.55
N LEU A 128 5.86 -5.66 2.25
CA LEU A 128 5.45 -4.29 2.53
C LEU A 128 4.43 -4.29 3.68
N SER A 129 4.75 -3.63 4.78
CA SER A 129 3.81 -3.33 5.85
C SER A 129 3.24 -1.93 5.61
N THR A 130 1.94 -1.80 5.46
CA THR A 130 1.24 -0.51 5.32
C THR A 130 -0.22 -0.64 5.71
N HIS A 131 -0.82 0.47 6.12
CA HIS A 131 -2.25 0.58 6.40
C HIS A 131 -3.01 1.28 5.25
N ILE A 132 -2.33 1.62 4.16
CA ILE A 132 -2.87 2.40 3.04
C ILE A 132 -3.22 1.46 1.88
N LEU A 133 -4.52 1.13 1.72
CA LEU A 133 -4.98 0.20 0.68
C LEU A 133 -4.56 0.59 -0.75
N PRO A 134 -4.65 1.84 -1.19
CA PRO A 134 -4.17 2.24 -2.52
C PRO A 134 -2.68 1.93 -2.77
N GLU A 135 -1.86 1.85 -1.72
CA GLU A 135 -0.46 1.43 -1.85
C GLU A 135 -0.33 -0.06 -2.08
N VAL A 136 -1.10 -0.84 -1.32
CA VAL A 136 -1.16 -2.30 -1.48
C VAL A 136 -1.61 -2.66 -2.89
N GLN A 137 -2.74 -2.11 -3.34
CA GLN A 137 -3.28 -2.34 -4.68
C GLN A 137 -2.32 -1.92 -5.81
N ALA A 138 -1.57 -0.84 -5.60
CA ALA A 138 -0.63 -0.35 -6.61
C ALA A 138 0.71 -1.11 -6.63
N THR A 139 1.08 -1.83 -5.56
CA THR A 139 2.46 -2.29 -5.37
C THR A 139 2.58 -3.79 -5.10
N CYS A 140 1.56 -4.43 -4.52
CA CYS A 140 1.60 -5.82 -4.07
C CYS A 140 0.83 -6.75 -5.00
N ASP A 141 1.22 -8.03 -5.02
CA ASP A 141 0.50 -9.12 -5.71
C ASP A 141 -0.37 -9.91 -4.72
N HIS A 142 0.08 -10.00 -3.45
CA HIS A 142 -0.57 -10.75 -2.38
C HIS A 142 -0.76 -9.91 -1.13
N ILE A 143 -1.85 -10.15 -0.42
CA ILE A 143 -2.20 -9.50 0.83
C ILE A 143 -2.26 -10.54 1.96
N LEU A 144 -1.61 -10.19 3.07
CA LEU A 144 -1.75 -10.88 4.34
C LEU A 144 -2.34 -9.87 5.35
N MET A 145 -3.55 -10.09 5.80
CA MET A 145 -4.18 -9.22 6.79
C MET A 145 -4.16 -9.89 8.16
N MET A 146 -3.73 -9.14 9.16
CA MET A 146 -3.62 -9.62 10.54
C MET A 146 -4.49 -8.78 11.47
N ASP A 147 -5.18 -9.46 12.39
CA ASP A 147 -5.91 -8.84 13.49
C ASP A 147 -5.56 -9.56 14.80
N HIS A 148 -5.20 -8.79 15.84
CA HIS A 148 -4.80 -9.32 17.16
C HIS A 148 -3.81 -10.50 17.10
N GLY A 149 -2.84 -10.43 16.18
CA GLY A 149 -1.81 -11.47 16.00
C GLY A 149 -2.28 -12.73 15.25
N LYS A 150 -3.51 -12.75 14.77
CA LYS A 150 -4.07 -13.83 13.95
C LYS A 150 -4.20 -13.37 12.50
N MET A 151 -3.91 -14.27 11.56
CA MET A 151 -4.16 -14.01 10.15
C MET A 151 -5.66 -14.16 9.86
N VAL A 152 -6.28 -13.06 9.39
CA VAL A 152 -7.72 -13.01 9.08
C VAL A 152 -7.99 -13.07 7.57
N PHE A 153 -6.98 -12.77 6.74
CA PHE A 153 -7.04 -12.93 5.29
C PHE A 153 -5.64 -13.25 4.73
N SER A 154 -5.60 -14.09 3.70
CA SER A 154 -4.42 -14.39 2.90
C SER A 154 -4.87 -14.71 1.48
N GLY A 155 -4.45 -13.91 0.48
CA GLY A 155 -4.86 -14.08 -0.90
C GLY A 155 -4.25 -13.02 -1.81
N THR A 156 -4.62 -13.03 -3.07
CA THR A 156 -4.23 -12.02 -4.06
C THR A 156 -4.95 -10.69 -3.82
N VAL A 157 -4.45 -9.62 -4.46
CA VAL A 157 -5.13 -8.31 -4.44
C VAL A 157 -6.53 -8.43 -5.06
N ASP A 158 -6.67 -9.17 -6.15
CA ASP A 158 -7.96 -9.40 -6.81
C ASP A 158 -8.95 -10.16 -5.91
N GLU A 159 -8.49 -11.20 -5.20
CA GLU A 159 -9.32 -11.92 -4.23
C GLU A 159 -9.73 -11.02 -3.07
N PHE A 160 -8.86 -10.12 -2.63
CA PHE A 160 -9.18 -9.15 -1.60
C PHE A 160 -10.19 -8.11 -2.07
N ASP A 161 -10.01 -7.54 -3.26
CA ASP A 161 -10.92 -6.54 -3.84
C ASP A 161 -12.32 -7.13 -4.07
N ASN A 162 -12.40 -8.43 -4.39
CA ASN A 162 -13.64 -9.17 -4.60
C ASN A 162 -14.17 -9.85 -3.32
N TYR A 163 -13.48 -9.73 -2.17
CA TYR A 163 -13.89 -10.38 -0.92
C TYR A 163 -15.27 -9.93 -0.44
N ILE A 164 -15.63 -8.68 -0.70
CA ILE A 164 -16.94 -8.14 -0.52
C ILE A 164 -17.41 -7.60 -1.87
N VAL A 165 -18.43 -8.20 -2.43
CA VAL A 165 -19.10 -7.64 -3.62
C VAL A 165 -19.60 -6.24 -3.24
N PRO A 166 -19.18 -5.19 -3.96
CA PRO A 166 -19.68 -3.85 -3.72
C PRO A 166 -21.19 -3.85 -3.88
N ASN A 167 -21.90 -3.38 -2.87
CA ASN A 167 -23.36 -3.29 -2.85
C ASN A 167 -23.87 -1.85 -2.79
N THR A 168 -23.00 -0.90 -3.13
CA THR A 168 -23.31 0.54 -3.11
C THR A 168 -22.93 1.20 -4.43
N ILE A 169 -23.82 2.08 -4.88
CA ILE A 169 -23.62 2.99 -6.01
C ILE A 169 -23.66 4.40 -5.45
N TYR A 170 -22.63 5.21 -5.78
CA TYR A 170 -22.67 6.64 -5.61
C TYR A 170 -23.39 7.26 -6.81
N VAL A 171 -24.30 8.19 -6.53
CA VAL A 171 -25.01 8.97 -7.55
C VAL A 171 -25.01 10.44 -7.17
N HIS A 172 -24.87 11.30 -8.18
CA HIS A 172 -24.97 12.74 -8.06
C HIS A 172 -25.95 13.25 -9.12
N PHE A 173 -26.91 14.07 -8.71
CA PHE A 173 -27.92 14.66 -9.59
C PHE A 173 -27.83 16.18 -9.56
N ALA A 174 -28.24 16.85 -10.64
CA ALA A 174 -28.44 18.30 -10.63
C ALA A 174 -29.82 18.68 -10.05
N ASN A 175 -30.84 17.81 -10.22
CA ASN A 175 -32.17 17.95 -9.67
C ASN A 175 -32.51 16.66 -8.93
N ALA A 176 -31.99 16.51 -7.71
CA ALA A 176 -32.12 15.26 -6.98
C ALA A 176 -33.58 14.98 -6.56
N PRO A 177 -34.01 13.72 -6.68
CA PRO A 177 -35.25 13.27 -6.06
C PRO A 177 -35.08 13.18 -4.53
N SER A 178 -36.17 12.93 -3.79
CA SER A 178 -36.06 12.67 -2.37
C SER A 178 -35.51 11.25 -2.10
N VAL A 179 -35.00 11.02 -0.88
CA VAL A 179 -34.50 9.70 -0.42
C VAL A 179 -35.57 8.61 -0.57
N GLU A 180 -36.84 8.96 -0.31
CA GLU A 180 -37.98 8.06 -0.42
C GLU A 180 -38.20 7.59 -1.88
N VAL A 181 -38.08 8.53 -2.82
CA VAL A 181 -38.23 8.23 -4.26
C VAL A 181 -37.11 7.34 -4.76
N LEU A 182 -35.87 7.62 -4.38
CA LEU A 182 -34.73 6.72 -4.71
C LEU A 182 -34.89 5.34 -4.06
N GLY A 183 -35.44 5.28 -2.86
CA GLY A 183 -35.70 4.03 -2.15
C GLY A 183 -36.80 3.15 -2.78
N GLN A 184 -37.66 3.72 -3.64
CA GLN A 184 -38.70 2.99 -4.38
C GLN A 184 -38.18 2.36 -5.68
N VAL A 185 -36.98 2.68 -6.12
CA VAL A 185 -36.38 2.06 -7.30
C VAL A 185 -36.17 0.56 -7.04
N GLU A 186 -36.68 -0.27 -7.91
CA GLU A 186 -36.61 -1.72 -7.75
C GLU A 186 -35.15 -2.20 -7.69
N GLY A 187 -34.84 -3.02 -6.68
CA GLY A 187 -33.48 -3.51 -6.39
C GLY A 187 -32.68 -2.62 -5.43
N VAL A 188 -33.20 -1.43 -5.08
CA VAL A 188 -32.62 -0.58 -4.05
C VAL A 188 -33.01 -1.12 -2.67
N THR A 189 -32.03 -1.31 -1.80
CA THR A 189 -32.23 -1.81 -0.42
C THR A 189 -32.03 -0.73 0.64
N GLY A 190 -31.49 0.42 0.27
CA GLY A 190 -31.30 1.56 1.15
C GLY A 190 -30.67 2.73 0.44
N VAL A 191 -30.94 3.93 0.95
CA VAL A 191 -30.41 5.19 0.42
C VAL A 191 -29.85 6.03 1.58
N GLU A 192 -28.66 6.51 1.44
CA GLU A 192 -28.00 7.44 2.35
C GLU A 192 -27.79 8.77 1.64
N ASP A 193 -28.30 9.87 2.20
CA ASP A 193 -28.08 11.23 1.70
C ASP A 193 -26.73 11.74 2.20
N LEU A 194 -25.84 12.06 1.28
CA LEU A 194 -24.50 12.60 1.57
C LEU A 194 -24.49 14.15 1.56
N GLY A 195 -25.61 14.78 1.26
CA GLY A 195 -25.74 16.23 1.07
C GLY A 195 -25.33 16.66 -0.35
N GLY A 196 -25.68 17.91 -0.74
CA GLY A 196 -25.30 18.45 -2.04
C GLY A 196 -25.85 17.67 -3.23
N GLN A 197 -27.04 17.04 -3.10
CA GLN A 197 -27.69 16.23 -4.14
C GLN A 197 -26.91 14.95 -4.51
N GLN A 198 -26.12 14.45 -3.58
CA GLN A 198 -25.30 13.25 -3.68
C GLN A 198 -25.88 12.16 -2.77
N PHE A 199 -25.94 10.94 -3.28
CA PHE A 199 -26.50 9.81 -2.53
C PHE A 199 -25.63 8.58 -2.67
N ARG A 200 -25.65 7.75 -1.63
CA ARG A 200 -25.15 6.40 -1.68
C ARG A 200 -26.34 5.42 -1.66
N VAL A 201 -26.50 4.67 -2.74
CA VAL A 201 -27.61 3.73 -2.95
C VAL A 201 -27.10 2.32 -2.75
N ARG A 202 -27.68 1.57 -1.83
CA ARG A 202 -27.43 0.14 -1.64
C ARG A 202 -28.35 -0.67 -2.55
N PHE A 203 -27.84 -1.76 -3.08
CA PHE A 203 -28.54 -2.58 -4.07
C PHE A 203 -28.36 -4.09 -3.84
N THR A 204 -29.22 -4.87 -4.49
CA THR A 204 -29.09 -6.33 -4.58
C THR A 204 -28.30 -6.77 -5.81
N ASP A 205 -28.55 -6.15 -6.99
CA ASP A 205 -27.83 -6.37 -8.24
C ASP A 205 -27.38 -5.04 -8.82
N ALA A 206 -26.07 -4.92 -9.08
CA ALA A 206 -25.45 -3.66 -9.50
C ALA A 206 -25.88 -3.23 -10.91
N GLN A 207 -25.94 -4.18 -11.84
CA GLN A 207 -26.23 -3.86 -13.24
C GLN A 207 -27.67 -3.40 -13.41
N GLU A 208 -28.61 -4.16 -12.90
CA GLU A 208 -30.03 -3.84 -12.99
C GLU A 208 -30.38 -2.50 -12.33
N VAL A 209 -29.87 -2.26 -11.11
CA VAL A 209 -30.14 -1.00 -10.38
C VAL A 209 -29.49 0.20 -11.06
N THR A 210 -28.28 0.03 -11.63
CA THR A 210 -27.62 1.11 -12.38
C THR A 210 -28.46 1.51 -13.60
N GLU A 211 -28.92 0.55 -14.39
CA GLU A 211 -29.75 0.79 -15.56
C GLU A 211 -31.06 1.49 -15.17
N ARG A 212 -31.76 1.00 -14.14
CA ARG A 212 -33.00 1.62 -13.64
C ARG A 212 -32.82 3.03 -13.12
N LEU A 213 -31.73 3.31 -12.40
CA LEU A 213 -31.43 4.67 -11.93
C LEU A 213 -31.18 5.65 -13.10
N VAL A 214 -30.50 5.21 -14.15
CA VAL A 214 -30.27 6.01 -15.37
C VAL A 214 -31.60 6.28 -16.10
N ASP A 215 -32.43 5.25 -16.29
CA ASP A 215 -33.72 5.38 -16.97
C ASP A 215 -34.66 6.32 -16.21
N GLN A 216 -34.82 6.14 -14.89
CA GLN A 216 -35.65 7.01 -14.06
C GLN A 216 -35.12 8.45 -14.01
N SER A 217 -33.79 8.60 -13.96
CA SER A 217 -33.18 9.93 -14.02
C SER A 217 -33.52 10.67 -15.32
N THR A 218 -33.60 9.93 -16.43
CA THR A 218 -33.97 10.49 -17.74
C THR A 218 -35.44 10.82 -17.81
N GLU A 219 -36.31 9.88 -17.37
CA GLU A 219 -37.76 10.02 -17.39
C GLU A 219 -38.27 11.14 -16.50
N HIS A 220 -37.70 11.27 -15.30
CA HIS A 220 -38.11 12.28 -14.30
C HIS A 220 -37.25 13.55 -14.31
N HIS A 221 -36.31 13.68 -15.25
CA HIS A 221 -35.46 14.87 -15.41
C HIS A 221 -34.60 15.18 -14.17
N TRP A 222 -34.10 14.15 -13.45
CA TRP A 222 -33.23 14.33 -12.28
C TRP A 222 -31.85 14.86 -12.69
N ARG A 223 -31.48 14.77 -13.97
CA ARG A 223 -30.20 15.22 -14.52
C ARG A 223 -29.00 14.60 -13.80
N MET A 224 -28.85 13.28 -13.92
CA MET A 224 -27.69 12.56 -13.36
C MET A 224 -26.40 13.15 -13.91
N GLN A 225 -25.49 13.53 -13.01
CA GLN A 225 -24.17 14.07 -13.31
C GLN A 225 -23.06 13.03 -13.15
N GLU A 226 -23.19 12.16 -12.16
CA GLU A 226 -22.24 11.09 -11.90
C GLU A 226 -22.99 9.85 -11.39
N ILE A 227 -22.56 8.68 -11.87
CA ILE A 227 -22.92 7.38 -11.31
C ILE A 227 -21.69 6.50 -11.33
N ARG A 228 -21.37 5.90 -10.18
CA ARG A 228 -20.25 4.96 -10.07
C ARG A 228 -20.52 3.94 -8.97
N GLN A 229 -20.12 2.71 -9.23
CA GLN A 229 -20.09 1.69 -8.19
C GLN A 229 -18.95 2.03 -7.21
N GLU A 230 -19.27 2.12 -5.93
CA GLU A 230 -18.26 2.36 -4.89
C GLU A 230 -17.53 1.06 -4.58
N LYS A 231 -16.20 1.08 -4.68
CA LYS A 231 -15.37 -0.02 -4.16
C LYS A 231 -15.42 0.00 -2.63
N ASN A 232 -15.41 -1.18 -2.04
CA ASN A 232 -15.35 -1.28 -0.59
C ASN A 232 -14.07 -0.60 -0.07
N SER A 233 -14.19 0.16 1.02
CA SER A 233 -13.02 0.68 1.72
C SER A 233 -12.32 -0.44 2.47
N LEU A 234 -11.01 -0.28 2.73
CA LEU A 234 -10.23 -1.19 3.58
C LEU A 234 -10.92 -1.40 4.93
N ASP A 235 -11.44 -0.33 5.51
CA ASP A 235 -12.15 -0.38 6.79
C ASP A 235 -13.39 -1.26 6.74
N THR A 236 -14.15 -1.23 5.64
CA THR A 236 -15.33 -2.07 5.44
C THR A 236 -14.96 -3.54 5.32
N ILE A 237 -13.90 -3.85 4.56
CA ILE A 237 -13.40 -5.22 4.40
C ILE A 237 -12.82 -5.71 5.73
N PHE A 238 -12.04 -4.88 6.41
CA PHE A 238 -11.45 -5.19 7.70
C PHE A 238 -12.53 -5.48 8.77
N ALA A 239 -13.54 -4.62 8.88
CA ALA A 239 -14.65 -4.81 9.82
C ALA A 239 -15.34 -6.16 9.60
N LYS A 240 -15.67 -6.53 8.35
CA LYS A 240 -16.31 -7.81 8.03
C LYS A 240 -15.40 -9.03 8.31
N LEU A 241 -14.11 -8.91 8.09
CA LEU A 241 -13.15 -9.97 8.38
C LEU A 241 -13.00 -10.21 9.89
N THR A 242 -12.98 -9.11 10.68
CA THR A 242 -12.85 -9.18 12.15
C THR A 242 -14.14 -9.61 12.84
N GLU A 243 -15.32 -9.26 12.31
CA GLU A 243 -16.61 -9.76 12.79
C GLU A 243 -16.74 -11.28 12.65
N LYS A 244 -16.32 -11.86 11.50
CA LYS A 244 -16.29 -13.31 11.29
C LYS A 244 -15.31 -14.03 12.21
N GLY A 245 -14.23 -13.39 12.63
CA GLY A 245 -13.24 -13.95 13.57
C GLY A 245 -13.73 -14.03 15.03
N LYS A 246 -14.80 -13.32 15.40
CA LYS A 246 -15.40 -13.36 16.75
C LYS A 246 -16.47 -14.45 16.92
N GLY A 247 -16.83 -15.15 15.87
CA GLY A 247 -17.89 -16.17 15.86
C GLY A 247 -17.41 -17.62 15.93
N ASN A 248 -16.13 -17.86 16.19
CA ASN A 248 -15.57 -19.23 16.37
C ASN A 248 -14.81 -19.34 17.68
#